data_0e63816b61091f2e6064822bc5de508e
#
_entry.id   0e63816b61091f2e6064822bc5de508e
#
_cell.length_a   1.000
_cell.length_b   1.000
_cell.length_c   1.000
_cell.angle_alpha   90.00
_cell.angle_beta   90.00
_cell.angle_gamma   90.00
#
_symmetry.space_group_name_H-M   'P 1'
#
loop_
_entity.id
_entity.type
_entity.pdbx_description
1 polymer ?
#
loop_
_entity_poly.entity_id
_entity_poly.type
_entity_poly.pdbx_seq_one_letter_code
_entity_poly.pdbx_strand_id
1 'polypeptide(L)'
;IGIALNFDGKLWFHIGEQKASFRQIKNNPHIEIASLNSKGQCMRIFGKAVIMENDSVDKIVFEKYPNLKEMYNTEHKQKLGHFYISEGVANLPTDSGTVIIKF
;
A
#
# COMPACT_ATOMS: atom_id res chain seq x y z
N ILE A 1 -5.14 1.13 -5.63
CA ILE A 1 -4.60 0.81 -4.29
C ILE A 1 -5.34 1.66 -3.28
N GLY A 2 -6.19 1.06 -2.49
CA GLY A 2 -7.10 1.79 -1.63
C GLY A 2 -6.81 1.75 -0.14
N ILE A 3 -5.91 0.91 0.32
CA ILE A 3 -5.72 0.64 1.75
C ILE A 3 -4.23 0.72 2.09
N ALA A 4 -3.93 1.52 3.12
CA ALA A 4 -2.60 1.60 3.69
C ALA A 4 -2.63 1.15 5.15
N LEU A 5 -1.61 0.44 5.59
CA LEU A 5 -1.49 -0.05 6.95
C LEU A 5 -0.08 0.20 7.47
N ASN A 6 0.02 0.81 8.65
CA ASN A 6 1.30 0.93 9.37
C ASN A 6 1.42 -0.26 10.32
N PHE A 7 2.36 -1.14 10.03
CA PHE A 7 2.59 -2.34 10.82
C PHE A 7 4.08 -2.67 10.84
N ASP A 8 4.61 -2.98 12.02
CA ASP A 8 6.01 -3.38 12.23
C ASP A 8 7.01 -2.33 11.68
N GLY A 9 6.70 -1.05 11.88
CA GLY A 9 7.53 0.05 11.42
C GLY A 9 7.58 0.23 9.90
N LYS A 10 6.69 -0.42 9.17
CA LYS A 10 6.62 -0.36 7.70
C LYS A 10 5.25 0.10 7.24
N LEU A 11 5.22 0.75 6.10
CA LEU A 11 3.98 1.16 5.45
C LEU A 11 3.60 0.12 4.40
N TRP A 12 2.50 -0.58 4.67
CA TRP A 12 2.01 -1.67 3.84
C TRP A 12 0.86 -1.22 2.95
N PHE A 13 0.83 -1.77 1.76
CA PHE A 13 -0.26 -1.59 0.80
C PHE A 13 -0.72 -2.96 0.30
N HIS A 14 -1.94 -3.00 -0.23
CA HIS A 14 -2.58 -4.26 -0.63
C HIS A 14 -3.20 -4.11 -2.00
N ILE A 15 -3.07 -5.16 -2.81
CA ILE A 15 -3.63 -5.21 -4.15
C ILE A 15 -3.86 -6.67 -4.52
N GLY A 16 -4.96 -6.97 -5.21
CA GLY A 16 -5.23 -8.32 -5.68
C GLY A 16 -4.14 -8.83 -6.60
N GLU A 17 -3.63 -10.03 -6.34
CA GLU A 17 -2.54 -10.61 -7.14
C GLU A 17 -2.93 -10.85 -8.60
N GLN A 18 -4.22 -10.95 -8.89
CA GLN A 18 -4.73 -11.13 -10.24
C GLN A 18 -4.69 -9.85 -11.09
N LYS A 19 -4.51 -8.68 -10.45
CA LYS A 19 -4.52 -7.40 -11.17
C LYS A 19 -3.22 -7.17 -11.92
N ALA A 20 -3.34 -6.50 -13.08
CA ALA A 20 -2.17 -6.13 -13.89
C ALA A 20 -1.18 -5.25 -13.11
N SER A 21 -1.68 -4.36 -12.24
CA SER A 21 -0.86 -3.51 -11.39
C SER A 21 0.08 -4.31 -10.48
N PHE A 22 -0.38 -5.44 -9.96
CA PHE A 22 0.47 -6.31 -9.13
C PHE A 22 1.64 -6.88 -9.95
N ARG A 23 1.37 -7.32 -11.17
CA ARG A 23 2.43 -7.81 -12.07
C ARG A 23 3.40 -6.71 -12.46
N GLN A 24 2.92 -5.49 -12.66
CA GLN A 24 3.77 -4.33 -12.96
C GLN A 24 4.72 -4.02 -11.80
N ILE A 25 4.23 -4.08 -10.56
CA ILE A 25 5.05 -3.88 -9.36
C ILE A 25 6.10 -4.99 -9.23
N LYS A 26 5.75 -6.23 -9.54
CA LYS A 26 6.69 -7.35 -9.54
C LYS A 26 7.85 -7.14 -10.51
N ASN A 27 7.54 -6.63 -11.71
CA ASN A 27 8.53 -6.43 -12.76
C ASN A 27 9.34 -5.15 -12.58
N ASN A 28 8.73 -4.11 -11.98
CA ASN A 28 9.40 -2.84 -11.69
C ASN A 28 8.96 -2.35 -10.30
N PRO A 29 9.78 -2.57 -9.27
CA PRO A 29 9.42 -2.25 -7.89
C PRO A 29 9.48 -0.76 -7.56
N HIS A 30 10.00 0.08 -8.42
CA HIS A 30 10.03 1.52 -8.17
C HIS A 30 8.64 2.10 -8.41
N ILE A 31 8.04 2.66 -7.37
CA ILE A 31 6.67 3.14 -7.41
C ILE A 31 6.54 4.56 -6.89
N GLU A 32 5.46 5.21 -7.30
CA GLU A 32 5.00 6.48 -6.77
C GLU A 32 3.53 6.33 -6.38
N ILE A 33 3.19 6.80 -5.19
CA ILE A 33 1.82 6.83 -4.70
C ILE A 33 1.42 8.27 -4.46
N ALA A 34 0.28 8.68 -5.01
CA ALA A 34 -0.28 10.00 -4.80
C ALA A 34 -1.61 9.89 -4.07
N SER A 35 -1.84 10.75 -3.10
CA SER A 35 -3.07 10.80 -2.32
C SER A 35 -3.46 12.24 -2.04
N LEU A 36 -4.75 12.54 -2.20
CA LEU A 36 -5.30 13.87 -1.90
C LEU A 36 -5.96 13.86 -0.52
N ASN A 37 -5.73 14.93 0.24
CA ASN A 37 -6.48 15.14 1.48
C ASN A 37 -7.76 15.94 1.20
N SER A 38 -8.55 16.20 2.24
CA SER A 38 -9.81 16.96 2.13
C SER A 38 -9.63 18.40 1.67
N LYS A 39 -8.42 18.95 1.79
CA LYS A 39 -8.08 20.31 1.33
C LYS A 39 -7.56 20.34 -0.10
N GLY A 40 -7.51 19.20 -0.80
CA GLY A 40 -6.97 19.11 -2.15
C GLY A 40 -5.45 19.10 -2.22
N GLN A 41 -4.75 18.99 -1.09
CA GLN A 41 -3.30 18.89 -1.07
C GLN A 41 -2.88 17.47 -1.42
N CYS A 42 -1.86 17.33 -2.27
CA CYS A 42 -1.39 16.04 -2.74
C CYS A 42 -0.14 15.59 -1.98
N MET A 43 -0.26 14.48 -1.25
CA MET A 43 0.87 13.77 -0.68
C MET A 43 1.43 12.82 -1.74
N ARG A 44 2.75 12.80 -1.91
CA ARG A 44 3.42 11.86 -2.82
C ARG A 44 4.43 11.02 -2.07
N ILE A 45 4.38 9.72 -2.31
CA ILE A 45 5.33 8.77 -1.72
C ILE A 45 6.06 8.09 -2.86
N PHE A 46 7.38 8.14 -2.81
CA PHE A 46 8.27 7.46 -3.75
C PHE A 46 9.02 6.37 -3.00
N GLY A 47 9.26 5.26 -3.64
CA GLY A 47 10.05 4.22 -3.01
C GLY A 47 10.06 2.93 -3.79
N LYS A 48 10.63 1.91 -3.16
CA LYS A 48 10.73 0.57 -3.71
C LYS A 48 9.71 -0.33 -3.03
N ALA A 49 8.82 -0.93 -3.82
CA ALA A 49 7.86 -1.90 -3.31
C ALA A 49 8.56 -3.24 -3.06
N VAL A 50 8.37 -3.78 -1.86
CA VAL A 50 8.84 -5.12 -1.51
C VAL A 50 7.62 -5.98 -1.29
N ILE A 51 7.37 -6.90 -2.23
CA ILE A 51 6.25 -7.83 -2.14
C ILE A 51 6.60 -8.91 -1.14
N MET A 52 5.75 -9.09 -0.12
CA MET A 52 5.98 -10.07 0.94
C MET A 52 4.65 -10.57 1.47
N GLU A 53 4.50 -11.90 1.53
CA GLU A 53 3.38 -12.51 2.22
C GLU A 53 3.58 -12.36 3.73
N ASN A 54 2.51 -12.02 4.45
CA ASN A 54 2.56 -11.84 5.89
C ASN A 54 1.18 -12.15 6.49
N ASP A 55 1.11 -13.24 7.23
CA ASP A 55 -0.14 -13.70 7.85
C ASP A 55 -0.70 -12.72 8.87
N SER A 56 0.17 -12.01 9.59
CA SER A 56 -0.26 -10.99 10.54
C SER A 56 -0.89 -9.79 9.83
N VAL A 57 -0.35 -9.39 8.68
CA VAL A 57 -0.92 -8.33 7.87
C VAL A 57 -2.27 -8.76 7.30
N ASP A 58 -2.38 -9.97 6.78
CA ASP A 58 -3.64 -10.55 6.32
C ASP A 58 -4.71 -10.46 7.40
N LYS A 59 -4.38 -10.91 8.60
CA LYS A 59 -5.29 -10.92 9.74
C LYS A 59 -5.79 -9.52 10.07
N ILE A 60 -4.89 -8.56 10.16
CA ILE A 60 -5.25 -7.17 10.50
C ILE A 60 -6.15 -6.56 9.42
N VAL A 61 -5.79 -6.75 8.15
CA VAL A 61 -6.57 -6.21 7.04
C VAL A 61 -7.97 -6.80 6.99
N PHE A 62 -8.11 -8.10 7.15
CA PHE A 62 -9.41 -8.77 7.09
C PHE A 62 -10.27 -8.51 8.32
N GLU A 63 -9.68 -8.25 9.49
CA GLU A 63 -10.43 -7.80 10.67
C GLU A 63 -10.95 -6.38 10.49
N LYS A 64 -10.15 -5.50 9.90
CA LYS A 64 -10.51 -4.12 9.68
C LYS A 64 -11.47 -3.94 8.50
N TYR A 65 -11.33 -4.77 7.48
CA TYR A 65 -12.13 -4.72 6.25
C TYR A 65 -12.69 -6.11 5.93
N PRO A 66 -13.76 -6.56 6.63
CA PRO A 66 -14.30 -7.91 6.42
C PRO A 66 -14.75 -8.20 4.98
N ASN A 67 -15.14 -7.16 4.25
CA ASN A 67 -15.55 -7.30 2.84
C ASN A 67 -14.44 -7.87 1.97
N LEU A 68 -13.18 -7.55 2.28
CA LEU A 68 -12.04 -8.03 1.52
C LEU A 68 -11.84 -9.54 1.71
N LYS A 69 -12.17 -10.07 2.89
CA LYS A 69 -12.09 -11.50 3.15
C LYS A 69 -13.05 -12.28 2.26
N GLU A 70 -14.21 -11.73 1.98
CA GLU A 70 -15.19 -12.34 1.08
C GLU A 70 -14.71 -12.30 -0.38
N MET A 71 -14.02 -11.23 -0.78
CA MET A 71 -13.51 -11.08 -2.14
C MET A 71 -12.24 -11.90 -2.39
N TYR A 72 -11.35 -12.00 -1.40
CA TYR A 72 -10.03 -12.63 -1.52
C TYR A 72 -9.96 -13.87 -0.64
N ASN A 73 -10.60 -14.93 -1.08
CA ASN A 73 -10.60 -16.21 -0.38
C ASN A 73 -10.35 -17.35 -1.38
N THR A 74 -10.17 -18.56 -0.85
CA THR A 74 -9.89 -19.73 -1.66
C THR A 74 -11.07 -20.13 -2.56
N GLU A 75 -12.29 -19.82 -2.15
CA GLU A 75 -13.51 -20.11 -2.91
C GLU A 75 -13.55 -19.31 -4.22
N HIS A 76 -13.18 -18.03 -4.17
CA HIS A 76 -13.13 -17.17 -5.35
C HIS A 76 -11.80 -17.27 -6.10
N LYS A 77 -10.86 -18.05 -5.59
CA LYS A 77 -9.51 -18.23 -6.17
C LYS A 77 -8.77 -16.90 -6.38
N GLN A 78 -9.05 -15.92 -5.52
CA GLN A 78 -8.40 -14.62 -5.52
C GLN A 78 -7.57 -14.48 -4.26
N LYS A 79 -6.39 -13.90 -4.40
CA LYS A 79 -5.48 -13.66 -3.29
C LYS A 79 -5.17 -12.18 -3.19
N LEU A 80 -5.17 -11.66 -1.96
CA LEU A 80 -4.74 -10.30 -1.68
C LEU A 80 -3.22 -10.30 -1.52
N GLY A 81 -2.55 -9.56 -2.38
CA GLY A 81 -1.10 -9.38 -2.28
C GLY A 81 -0.76 -8.22 -1.35
N HIS A 82 0.39 -8.32 -0.69
CA HIS A 82 0.91 -7.29 0.19
C HIS A 82 2.28 -6.83 -0.26
N PHE A 83 2.52 -5.53 -0.17
CA PHE A 83 3.87 -4.99 -0.31
C PHE A 83 4.07 -3.84 0.67
N TYR A 84 5.30 -3.63 1.08
CA TYR A 84 5.67 -2.46 1.86
C TYR A 84 6.65 -1.60 1.09
N ILE A 85 6.80 -0.34 1.52
CA ILE A 85 7.71 0.61 0.89
C ILE A 85 9.06 0.57 1.59
N SER A 86 10.11 0.30 0.84
CA SER A 86 11.49 0.39 1.26
C SER A 86 12.13 1.60 0.59
N GLU A 87 13.10 2.21 1.26
CA GLU A 87 13.80 3.39 0.72
C GLU A 87 12.81 4.50 0.33
N GLY A 88 11.80 4.70 1.18
CA GLY A 88 10.70 5.61 0.89
C GLY A 88 11.04 7.08 1.15
N VAL A 89 10.45 7.94 0.32
CA VAL A 89 10.45 9.39 0.52
C VAL A 89 9.03 9.89 0.36
N ALA A 90 8.50 10.55 1.38
CA ALA A 90 7.18 11.14 1.34
C ALA A 90 7.29 12.66 1.29
N ASN A 91 6.61 13.27 0.33
CA ASN A 91 6.47 14.73 0.23
C ASN A 91 5.06 15.09 0.73
N LEU A 92 5.02 15.81 1.85
CA LEU A 92 3.78 16.20 2.51
C LEU A 92 3.57 17.70 2.41
N PRO A 93 2.61 18.18 1.64
CA PRO A 93 2.30 19.62 1.62
C PRO A 93 1.63 20.01 2.94
N THR A 94 2.05 21.15 3.49
CA THR A 94 1.47 21.73 4.69
C THR A 94 1.20 23.21 4.46
N ASP A 95 0.47 23.85 5.36
CA ASP A 95 0.18 25.28 5.26
C ASP A 95 1.45 26.14 5.37
N SER A 96 2.51 25.62 5.96
CA SER A 96 3.81 26.30 6.12
C SER A 96 4.87 25.86 5.13
N GLY A 97 4.53 25.00 4.15
CA GLY A 97 5.45 24.51 3.13
C GLY A 97 5.41 22.99 3.00
N THR A 98 6.37 22.43 2.28
CA THR A 98 6.45 20.99 2.06
C THR A 98 7.39 20.36 3.08
N VAL A 99 6.93 19.31 3.74
CA VAL A 99 7.74 18.49 4.64
C VAL A 99 8.15 17.22 3.90
N ILE A 100 9.43 16.87 3.99
CA ILE A 100 9.98 15.65 3.38
C ILE A 100 10.32 14.66 4.48
N ILE A 101 9.75 13.45 4.39
CA ILE A 101 9.99 12.37 5.34
C ILE A 101 10.64 11.21 4.59
N LYS A 102 11.75 10.72 5.11
CA LYS A 102 12.43 9.53 4.58
C LYS A 102 12.16 8.34 5.52
N PHE A 103 11.92 7.18 4.95
CA PHE A 103 11.64 5.98 5.73
C PHE A 103 12.07 4.68 5.03
#